data_200c47529d1ba8f59ba5246fb4a239c6
#
_entry.id   200c47529d1ba8f59ba5246fb4a239c6
#
_cell.length_a   1.000
_cell.length_b   1.000
_cell.length_c   1.000
_cell.angle_alpha   90.00
_cell.angle_beta   90.00
_cell.angle_gamma   90.00
#
_symmetry.space_group_name_H-M   'P 1'
#
loop_
_entity.id
_entity.type
_entity.pdbx_description
1 polymer ?
#
loop_
_entity_poly.entity_id
_entity_poly.type
_entity_poly.pdbx_seq_one_letter_code
_entity_poly.pdbx_strand_id
1 'polypeptide(L)'
;MEPGQYYEGELDDMPPQYAKTREANPDYTNYREEGGQGLHGFHSHLHDEVDLRRSLACYYGMVSLIDQEVGRILDTLDRLGIAEETLVLFSTDHGHYLGQHGLIAKGAFHYEDLLRIPMVVRYPGLVPAGARCDALQCQVDWPVTFLSAAGIPVPGLMQGLNQLPLWSGDADQARNAGRRHLRARLSAASPYLRIKG
;
A
#
# COMPACT_ATOMS: atom_id res chain seq x y z
N MET A 1 14.35 5.19 15.45
CA MET A 1 14.10 4.74 14.08
C MET A 1 14.97 5.53 13.13
N GLU A 2 15.57 4.86 12.18
CA GLU A 2 16.41 5.50 11.18
C GLU A 2 15.53 5.87 9.98
N PRO A 3 15.66 7.11 9.43
CA PRO A 3 15.05 7.46 8.16
C PRO A 3 15.56 6.56 7.04
N GLY A 4 14.75 6.42 6.00
CA GLY A 4 15.22 5.78 4.78
C GLY A 4 16.40 6.54 4.18
N GLN A 5 17.23 5.86 3.39
CA GLN A 5 18.46 6.41 2.86
C GLN A 5 18.44 6.47 1.32
N TYR A 6 19.24 7.36 0.79
CA TYR A 6 19.65 7.38 -0.61
C TYR A 6 21.03 6.75 -0.73
N TYR A 7 21.24 5.97 -1.79
CA TYR A 7 22.52 5.35 -2.08
C TYR A 7 23.17 6.01 -3.28
N GLU A 8 24.48 6.26 -3.19
CA GLU A 8 25.26 6.78 -4.31
C GLU A 8 25.14 5.84 -5.53
N GLY A 9 24.91 6.41 -6.71
CA GLY A 9 24.70 5.63 -7.95
C GLY A 9 23.28 5.09 -8.15
N GLU A 10 22.38 5.26 -7.20
CA GLU A 10 21.01 4.74 -7.30
C GLU A 10 20.22 5.27 -8.52
N LEU A 11 20.60 6.44 -9.02
CA LEU A 11 19.94 7.10 -10.15
C LEU A 11 20.63 6.87 -11.50
N ASP A 12 21.74 6.13 -11.56
CA ASP A 12 22.56 6.01 -12.77
C ASP A 12 21.78 5.37 -13.94
N ASP A 13 20.93 4.39 -13.64
CA ASP A 13 20.08 3.70 -14.63
C ASP A 13 18.61 4.20 -14.64
N MET A 14 18.33 5.29 -13.92
CA MET A 14 16.97 5.82 -13.83
C MET A 14 16.69 6.87 -14.92
N PRO A 15 15.42 7.07 -15.30
CA PRO A 15 15.03 8.13 -16.20
C PRO A 15 15.52 9.50 -15.71
N PRO A 16 15.94 10.43 -16.61
CA PRO A 16 16.60 11.71 -16.26
C PRO A 16 15.81 12.58 -15.27
N GLN A 17 14.48 12.49 -15.27
CA GLN A 17 13.63 13.24 -14.35
C GLN A 17 13.88 12.86 -12.88
N TYR A 18 14.39 11.65 -12.60
CA TYR A 18 14.72 11.22 -11.24
C TYR A 18 15.92 12.00 -10.67
N ALA A 19 16.87 12.42 -11.50
CA ALA A 19 18.01 13.23 -11.07
C ALA A 19 17.59 14.57 -10.47
N LYS A 20 16.45 15.12 -10.89
CA LYS A 20 15.91 16.38 -10.34
C LYS A 20 15.61 16.31 -8.84
N THR A 21 15.38 15.14 -8.29
CA THR A 21 15.19 14.96 -6.84
C THR A 21 16.44 15.33 -6.04
N ARG A 22 17.60 15.50 -6.69
CA ARG A 22 18.90 15.83 -6.08
C ARG A 22 19.34 17.27 -6.32
N GLU A 23 18.63 18.02 -7.15
CA GLU A 23 18.93 19.41 -7.38
C GLU A 23 18.52 20.26 -6.18
N ALA A 24 19.36 21.21 -5.75
CA ALA A 24 19.05 22.13 -4.66
C ALA A 24 17.86 23.06 -4.98
N ASN A 25 17.72 23.45 -6.25
CA ASN A 25 16.62 24.24 -6.77
C ASN A 25 16.12 23.64 -8.09
N PRO A 26 15.41 22.52 -8.03
CA PRO A 26 14.98 21.84 -9.25
C PRO A 26 13.94 22.65 -10.00
N ASP A 27 14.11 22.76 -11.31
CA ASP A 27 13.08 23.33 -12.20
C ASP A 27 12.02 22.25 -12.49
N TYR A 28 10.85 22.44 -11.93
CA TYR A 28 9.68 21.59 -12.13
C TYR A 28 8.65 22.18 -13.11
N THR A 29 9.00 23.18 -13.89
CA THR A 29 8.06 23.87 -14.78
C THR A 29 7.32 22.89 -15.69
N ASN A 30 8.02 21.87 -16.19
CA ASN A 30 7.45 20.84 -17.05
C ASN A 30 6.69 19.72 -16.29
N TYR A 31 6.67 19.75 -14.97
CA TYR A 31 6.07 18.72 -14.10
C TYR A 31 5.01 19.32 -13.16
N ARG A 32 4.55 20.52 -13.42
CA ARG A 32 3.48 21.15 -12.64
C ARG A 32 2.13 20.68 -13.12
N GLU A 33 1.29 20.27 -12.19
CA GLU A 33 -0.13 20.10 -12.44
C GLU A 33 -0.79 21.46 -12.74
N GLU A 34 -1.91 21.45 -13.44
CA GLU A 34 -2.76 22.64 -13.58
C GLU A 34 -3.06 23.22 -12.19
N GLY A 35 -2.69 24.46 -11.95
CA GLY A 35 -2.83 25.11 -10.65
C GLY A 35 -1.50 25.37 -9.92
N GLY A 36 -0.36 25.00 -10.47
CA GLY A 36 0.98 25.41 -9.99
C GLY A 36 1.47 24.64 -8.77
N GLN A 37 0.84 23.54 -8.40
CA GLN A 37 1.35 22.64 -7.38
C GLN A 37 2.45 21.77 -7.99
N GLY A 38 3.63 21.74 -7.35
CA GLY A 38 4.72 20.84 -7.74
C GLY A 38 4.38 19.39 -7.45
N LEU A 39 5.04 18.48 -8.16
CA LEU A 39 4.98 17.06 -7.85
C LEU A 39 5.49 16.82 -6.43
N HIS A 40 4.73 16.07 -5.62
CA HIS A 40 5.13 15.69 -4.28
C HIS A 40 6.32 14.72 -4.32
N GLY A 41 7.07 14.64 -3.23
CA GLY A 41 8.21 13.73 -3.10
C GLY A 41 9.57 14.29 -3.56
N PHE A 42 9.63 15.51 -4.08
CA PHE A 42 10.87 16.08 -4.63
C PHE A 42 11.83 16.72 -3.63
N HIS A 43 11.49 16.89 -2.37
CA HIS A 43 12.25 17.79 -1.47
C HIS A 43 12.88 17.11 -0.26
N SER A 44 13.03 15.79 -0.27
CA SER A 44 13.55 15.09 0.90
C SER A 44 14.99 15.45 1.25
N HIS A 45 15.83 15.74 0.24
CA HIS A 45 17.21 16.17 0.42
C HIS A 45 17.36 17.57 1.03
N LEU A 46 16.28 18.34 1.13
CA LEU A 46 16.24 19.65 1.77
C LEU A 46 15.89 19.57 3.26
N HIS A 47 15.49 18.39 3.76
CA HIS A 47 15.20 18.18 5.16
C HIS A 47 16.45 17.67 5.88
N ASP A 48 16.72 18.22 7.06
CA ASP A 48 17.76 17.69 7.91
C ASP A 48 17.31 16.36 8.57
N GLU A 49 18.26 15.61 9.07
CA GLU A 49 18.01 14.31 9.68
C GLU A 49 17.10 14.41 10.93
N VAL A 50 17.19 15.53 11.66
CA VAL A 50 16.36 15.74 12.87
C VAL A 50 14.89 15.89 12.49
N ASP A 51 14.60 16.64 11.44
CA ASP A 51 13.23 16.83 10.95
C ASP A 51 12.67 15.57 10.33
N LEU A 52 13.48 14.80 9.60
CA LEU A 52 13.08 13.48 9.10
C LEU A 52 12.74 12.52 10.25
N ARG A 53 13.56 12.48 11.31
CA ARG A 53 13.30 11.65 12.49
C ARG A 53 12.02 12.07 13.23
N ARG A 54 11.73 13.37 13.33
CA ARG A 54 10.48 13.88 13.92
C ARG A 54 9.27 13.48 13.08
N SER A 55 9.34 13.67 11.76
CA SER A 55 8.29 13.28 10.82
C SER A 55 8.03 11.77 10.90
N LEU A 56 9.08 10.98 10.96
CA LEU A 56 9.00 9.53 11.13
C LEU A 56 8.32 9.14 12.46
N ALA A 57 8.67 9.80 13.56
CA ALA A 57 8.04 9.55 14.85
C ALA A 57 6.54 9.87 14.83
N CYS A 58 6.13 11.00 14.22
CA CYS A 58 4.73 11.35 14.03
C CYS A 58 4.00 10.32 13.15
N TYR A 59 4.62 9.89 12.06
CA TYR A 59 4.06 8.88 11.16
C TYR A 59 3.77 7.56 11.90
N TYR A 60 4.73 7.06 12.67
CA TYR A 60 4.53 5.85 13.47
C TYR A 60 3.51 6.02 14.59
N GLY A 61 3.40 7.23 15.16
CA GLY A 61 2.30 7.56 16.08
C GLY A 61 0.93 7.42 15.44
N MET A 62 0.78 7.90 14.18
CA MET A 62 -0.44 7.70 13.40
C MET A 62 -0.71 6.23 13.08
N VAL A 63 0.33 5.46 12.73
CA VAL A 63 0.19 4.01 12.49
C VAL A 63 -0.31 3.30 13.76
N SER A 64 0.22 3.65 14.93
CA SER A 64 -0.23 3.09 16.22
C SER A 64 -1.69 3.44 16.53
N LEU A 65 -2.12 4.66 16.20
CA LEU A 65 -3.52 5.07 16.34
C LEU A 65 -4.43 4.27 15.40
N ILE A 66 -4.04 4.11 14.14
CA ILE A 66 -4.78 3.30 13.16
C ILE A 66 -4.91 1.86 13.65
N ASP A 67 -3.83 1.25 14.16
CA ASP A 67 -3.84 -0.11 14.70
C ASP A 67 -4.87 -0.24 15.85
N GLN A 68 -4.90 0.74 16.76
CA GLN A 68 -5.88 0.77 17.83
C GLN A 68 -7.32 0.87 17.31
N GLU A 69 -7.58 1.70 16.30
CA GLU A 69 -8.91 1.88 15.74
C GLU A 69 -9.36 0.64 14.95
N VAL A 70 -8.46 -0.02 14.24
CA VAL A 70 -8.75 -1.32 13.60
C VAL A 70 -9.13 -2.36 14.64
N GLY A 71 -8.41 -2.43 15.77
CA GLY A 71 -8.77 -3.30 16.89
C GLY A 71 -10.20 -3.04 17.38
N ARG A 72 -10.59 -1.77 17.56
CA ARG A 72 -11.95 -1.41 17.98
C ARG A 72 -13.03 -1.82 16.99
N ILE A 73 -12.73 -1.76 15.69
CA ILE A 73 -13.64 -2.24 14.63
C ILE A 73 -13.84 -3.74 14.76
N LEU A 74 -12.75 -4.50 14.89
CA LEU A 74 -12.80 -5.97 15.02
C LEU A 74 -13.53 -6.39 16.29
N ASP A 75 -13.24 -5.78 17.44
CA ASP A 75 -13.94 -6.02 18.69
C ASP A 75 -15.47 -5.73 18.57
N THR A 76 -15.83 -4.76 17.73
CA THR A 76 -17.24 -4.44 17.48
C THR A 76 -17.94 -5.51 16.67
N LEU A 77 -17.28 -6.05 15.63
CA LEU A 77 -17.82 -7.18 14.85
C LEU A 77 -18.04 -8.40 15.74
N ASP A 78 -17.08 -8.70 16.62
CA ASP A 78 -17.18 -9.81 17.57
C ASP A 78 -18.34 -9.60 18.56
N ARG A 79 -18.45 -8.41 19.13
CA ARG A 79 -19.53 -8.05 20.08
C ARG A 79 -20.94 -8.09 19.45
N LEU A 80 -21.03 -7.78 18.16
CA LEU A 80 -22.29 -7.85 17.41
C LEU A 80 -22.61 -9.26 16.91
N GLY A 81 -21.68 -10.22 17.04
CA GLY A 81 -21.85 -11.59 16.55
C GLY A 81 -21.88 -11.72 15.03
N ILE A 82 -21.31 -10.77 14.29
CA ILE A 82 -21.32 -10.76 12.82
C ILE A 82 -19.92 -10.97 12.22
N ALA A 83 -18.92 -11.24 13.04
CA ALA A 83 -17.54 -11.37 12.61
C ALA A 83 -17.31 -12.51 11.59
N GLU A 84 -18.04 -13.62 11.74
CA GLU A 84 -17.95 -14.79 10.86
C GLU A 84 -18.57 -14.53 9.47
N GLU A 85 -19.50 -13.59 9.36
CA GLU A 85 -20.19 -13.22 8.13
C GLU A 85 -19.65 -11.95 7.49
N THR A 86 -18.56 -11.38 8.04
CA THR A 86 -17.98 -10.13 7.59
C THR A 86 -16.62 -10.35 6.95
N LEU A 87 -16.50 -10.00 5.65
CA LEU A 87 -15.23 -9.89 4.97
C LEU A 87 -14.56 -8.59 5.40
N VAL A 88 -13.38 -8.68 6.00
CA VAL A 88 -12.55 -7.54 6.38
C VAL A 88 -11.32 -7.53 5.49
N LEU A 89 -11.06 -6.40 4.83
CA LEU A 89 -9.83 -6.14 4.10
C LEU A 89 -9.15 -4.92 4.69
N PHE A 90 -7.91 -5.07 5.13
CA PHE A 90 -7.04 -3.98 5.55
C PHE A 90 -6.00 -3.72 4.47
N SER A 91 -5.86 -2.47 4.04
CA SER A 91 -4.86 -2.03 3.08
C SER A 91 -4.71 -0.51 3.11
N THR A 92 -3.94 0.03 2.16
CA THR A 92 -3.81 1.47 1.89
C THR A 92 -3.88 1.71 0.39
N ASP A 93 -4.09 2.95 -0.02
CA ASP A 93 -4.14 3.36 -1.43
C ASP A 93 -2.76 3.33 -2.10
N HIS A 94 -1.71 3.75 -1.39
CA HIS A 94 -0.32 3.75 -1.83
C HIS A 94 0.62 3.78 -0.62
N GLY A 95 1.92 3.58 -0.85
CA GLY A 95 2.94 3.75 0.15
C GLY A 95 3.30 5.22 0.42
N HIS A 96 4.37 5.44 1.19
CA HIS A 96 4.84 6.77 1.58
C HIS A 96 6.35 6.74 1.77
N TYR A 97 7.04 7.69 1.15
CA TYR A 97 8.49 7.84 1.35
C TYR A 97 8.77 8.54 2.68
N LEU A 98 9.66 7.98 3.44
CA LEU A 98 10.13 8.47 4.73
C LEU A 98 11.66 8.61 4.74
N GLY A 99 12.21 9.13 3.64
CA GLY A 99 13.63 9.27 3.38
C GLY A 99 14.18 8.26 2.37
N GLN A 100 13.47 7.16 2.09
CA GLN A 100 13.91 6.19 1.08
C GLN A 100 14.10 6.90 -0.27
N HIS A 101 15.17 6.52 -0.99
CA HIS A 101 15.54 7.14 -2.26
C HIS A 101 15.75 8.66 -2.16
N GLY A 102 15.92 9.18 -0.92
CA GLY A 102 15.95 10.61 -0.66
C GLY A 102 14.62 11.32 -0.93
N LEU A 103 13.52 10.64 -0.83
CA LEU A 103 12.17 11.17 -1.05
C LEU A 103 11.36 11.22 0.24
N ILE A 104 10.40 12.12 0.30
CA ILE A 104 9.37 12.20 1.34
C ILE A 104 7.98 12.27 0.69
N ALA A 105 6.95 11.91 1.47
CA ALA A 105 5.58 11.90 1.03
C ALA A 105 5.32 10.90 -0.13
N LYS A 106 4.80 11.35 -1.23
CA LYS A 106 4.45 10.56 -2.42
C LYS A 106 4.68 11.40 -3.67
N GLY A 107 4.59 10.79 -4.84
CA GLY A 107 4.74 11.53 -6.09
C GLY A 107 4.80 10.62 -7.31
N ALA A 108 5.37 11.14 -8.39
CA ALA A 108 5.43 10.45 -9.68
C ALA A 108 6.47 9.33 -9.74
N PHE A 109 7.26 9.13 -8.70
CA PHE A 109 8.31 8.12 -8.65
C PHE A 109 7.74 6.79 -8.16
N HIS A 110 7.92 5.74 -8.94
CA HIS A 110 7.27 4.45 -8.74
C HIS A 110 8.26 3.41 -8.19
N TYR A 111 8.84 3.70 -7.02
CA TYR A 111 9.60 2.71 -6.27
C TYR A 111 8.68 1.75 -5.49
N GLU A 112 9.21 0.60 -5.10
CA GLU A 112 8.49 -0.41 -4.32
C GLU A 112 7.89 0.17 -3.03
N ASP A 113 8.56 1.12 -2.38
CA ASP A 113 8.07 1.80 -1.16
C ASP A 113 6.73 2.52 -1.36
N LEU A 114 6.45 2.96 -2.58
CA LEU A 114 5.18 3.59 -2.94
C LEU A 114 4.16 2.59 -3.48
N LEU A 115 4.62 1.60 -4.24
CA LEU A 115 3.78 0.70 -5.00
C LEU A 115 3.38 -0.57 -4.25
N ARG A 116 4.27 -1.05 -3.37
CA ARG A 116 4.06 -2.28 -2.61
C ARG A 116 3.32 -1.99 -1.31
N ILE A 117 2.01 -2.07 -1.37
CA ILE A 117 1.13 -1.81 -0.24
C ILE A 117 0.86 -3.07 0.59
N PRO A 118 0.66 -2.94 1.92
CA PRO A 118 0.21 -4.04 2.74
C PRO A 118 -1.21 -4.44 2.37
N MET A 119 -1.51 -5.73 2.47
CA MET A 119 -2.87 -6.25 2.32
C MET A 119 -3.08 -7.42 3.27
N VAL A 120 -4.14 -7.36 4.05
CA VAL A 120 -4.59 -8.43 4.95
C VAL A 120 -6.07 -8.65 4.72
N VAL A 121 -6.47 -9.91 4.55
CA VAL A 121 -7.87 -10.30 4.39
C VAL A 121 -8.25 -11.26 5.50
N ARG A 122 -9.40 -11.01 6.11
CA ARG A 122 -10.09 -11.94 7.02
C ARG A 122 -11.49 -12.20 6.48
N TYR A 123 -11.78 -13.44 6.18
CA TYR A 123 -13.13 -13.90 5.82
C TYR A 123 -13.28 -15.34 6.27
N PRO A 124 -13.75 -15.56 7.52
CA PRO A 124 -13.89 -16.89 8.09
C PRO A 124 -14.73 -17.81 7.20
N GLY A 125 -14.36 -19.08 7.16
CA GLY A 125 -15.01 -20.07 6.31
C GLY A 125 -14.57 -20.09 4.84
N LEU A 126 -13.95 -18.99 4.33
CA LEU A 126 -13.44 -18.95 2.95
C LEU A 126 -11.91 -18.76 2.91
N VAL A 127 -11.37 -17.82 3.68
CA VAL A 127 -9.94 -17.52 3.69
C VAL A 127 -9.27 -18.25 4.83
N PRO A 128 -8.35 -19.20 4.55
CA PRO A 128 -7.66 -19.96 5.60
C PRO A 128 -6.82 -19.06 6.49
N ALA A 129 -6.89 -19.25 7.80
CA ALA A 129 -6.09 -18.50 8.75
C ALA A 129 -4.58 -18.74 8.52
N GLY A 130 -3.77 -17.67 8.53
CA GLY A 130 -2.34 -17.76 8.33
C GLY A 130 -1.89 -18.01 6.88
N ALA A 131 -2.82 -18.09 5.93
CA ALA A 131 -2.50 -18.25 4.52
C ALA A 131 -1.67 -17.06 4.00
N ARG A 132 -0.79 -17.35 3.03
CA ARG A 132 0.02 -16.34 2.31
C ARG A 132 -0.15 -16.55 0.82
N CYS A 133 -0.23 -15.44 0.09
CA CYS A 133 -0.32 -15.46 -1.36
C CYS A 133 0.69 -14.47 -1.95
N ASP A 134 1.54 -14.95 -2.84
CA ASP A 134 2.54 -14.13 -3.55
C ASP A 134 2.05 -13.68 -4.95
N ALA A 135 0.81 -13.99 -5.31
CA ALA A 135 0.24 -13.58 -6.58
C ALA A 135 0.05 -12.06 -6.64
N LEU A 136 0.23 -11.51 -7.83
CA LEU A 136 0.00 -10.08 -8.08
C LEU A 136 -1.48 -9.75 -7.95
N GLN A 137 -1.78 -8.75 -7.13
CA GLN A 137 -3.12 -8.21 -6.93
C GLN A 137 -3.12 -6.70 -7.14
N CYS A 138 -4.27 -6.14 -7.42
CA CYS A 138 -4.43 -4.72 -7.66
C CYS A 138 -5.71 -4.23 -6.99
N GLN A 139 -5.72 -2.97 -6.54
CA GLN A 139 -6.89 -2.36 -5.89
C GLN A 139 -8.15 -2.40 -6.77
N VAL A 140 -7.98 -2.34 -8.09
CA VAL A 140 -9.12 -2.45 -9.04
C VAL A 140 -9.85 -3.79 -8.93
N ASP A 141 -9.23 -4.81 -8.33
CA ASP A 141 -9.80 -6.13 -8.13
C ASP A 141 -10.75 -6.19 -6.91
N TRP A 142 -10.55 -5.32 -5.93
CA TRP A 142 -11.31 -5.37 -4.68
C TRP A 142 -12.81 -5.17 -4.86
N PRO A 143 -13.30 -4.15 -5.59
CA PRO A 143 -14.73 -3.97 -5.79
C PRO A 143 -15.39 -5.19 -6.46
N VAL A 144 -14.73 -5.79 -7.46
CA VAL A 144 -15.19 -7.02 -8.12
C VAL A 144 -15.25 -8.18 -7.13
N THR A 145 -14.22 -8.31 -6.31
CA THR A 145 -14.14 -9.37 -5.30
C THR A 145 -15.20 -9.22 -4.21
N PHE A 146 -15.44 -7.98 -3.74
CA PHE A 146 -16.49 -7.72 -2.72
C PHE A 146 -17.88 -8.02 -3.25
N LEU A 147 -18.20 -7.60 -4.48
CA LEU A 147 -19.48 -7.96 -5.11
C LEU A 147 -19.63 -9.47 -5.25
N SER A 148 -18.56 -10.15 -5.69
CA SER A 148 -18.56 -11.62 -5.79
C SER A 148 -18.74 -12.30 -4.45
N ALA A 149 -18.09 -11.82 -3.39
CA ALA A 149 -18.24 -12.34 -2.03
C ALA A 149 -19.67 -12.16 -1.50
N ALA A 150 -20.33 -11.07 -1.86
CA ALA A 150 -21.70 -10.77 -1.49
C ALA A 150 -22.74 -11.47 -2.37
N GLY A 151 -22.33 -12.25 -3.37
CA GLY A 151 -23.24 -12.87 -4.34
C GLY A 151 -23.94 -11.87 -5.27
N ILE A 152 -23.40 -10.65 -5.41
CA ILE A 152 -23.96 -9.59 -6.25
C ILE A 152 -23.34 -9.68 -7.64
N PRO A 153 -24.15 -9.62 -8.73
CA PRO A 153 -23.62 -9.62 -10.09
C PRO A 153 -22.64 -8.48 -10.32
N VAL A 154 -21.47 -8.79 -10.89
CA VAL A 154 -20.45 -7.81 -11.23
C VAL A 154 -20.83 -7.07 -12.49
N PRO A 155 -20.94 -5.72 -12.49
CA PRO A 155 -21.19 -4.92 -13.70
C PRO A 155 -20.11 -5.13 -14.76
N GLY A 156 -20.52 -5.27 -16.03
CA GLY A 156 -19.60 -5.56 -17.15
C GLY A 156 -18.56 -4.46 -17.45
N LEU A 157 -18.72 -3.25 -16.87
CA LEU A 157 -17.75 -2.15 -16.99
C LEU A 157 -16.58 -2.28 -16.00
N MET A 158 -16.68 -3.12 -14.99
CA MET A 158 -15.60 -3.32 -14.03
C MET A 158 -14.45 -4.14 -14.65
N GLN A 159 -13.23 -3.61 -14.55
CA GLN A 159 -12.04 -4.22 -15.16
C GLN A 159 -11.23 -5.09 -14.20
N GLY A 160 -11.62 -5.14 -12.93
CA GLY A 160 -10.97 -5.96 -11.91
C GLY A 160 -11.25 -7.45 -12.10
N LEU A 161 -10.48 -8.28 -11.41
CA LEU A 161 -10.65 -9.72 -11.34
C LEU A 161 -11.16 -10.12 -9.96
N ASN A 162 -12.02 -11.14 -9.89
CA ASN A 162 -12.41 -11.74 -8.62
C ASN A 162 -11.22 -12.47 -8.00
N GLN A 163 -10.80 -12.06 -6.81
CA GLN A 163 -9.67 -12.60 -6.06
C GLN A 163 -10.07 -13.71 -5.07
N LEU A 164 -11.36 -14.01 -4.88
CA LEU A 164 -11.80 -15.03 -3.94
C LEU A 164 -11.10 -16.38 -4.15
N PRO A 165 -10.96 -16.91 -5.39
CA PRO A 165 -10.24 -18.16 -5.60
C PRO A 165 -8.78 -18.14 -5.18
N LEU A 166 -8.14 -16.96 -5.24
CA LEU A 166 -6.79 -16.76 -4.72
C LEU A 166 -6.76 -16.74 -3.20
N TRP A 167 -7.73 -16.08 -2.60
CA TRP A 167 -7.79 -15.92 -1.14
C TRP A 167 -8.20 -17.21 -0.44
N SER A 168 -9.03 -18.06 -1.07
CA SER A 168 -9.38 -19.40 -0.58
C SER A 168 -8.27 -20.43 -0.78
N GLY A 169 -7.30 -20.18 -1.63
CA GLY A 169 -6.25 -21.13 -2.00
C GLY A 169 -6.65 -22.06 -3.15
N ASP A 170 -7.78 -21.80 -3.83
CA ASP A 170 -8.25 -22.61 -4.96
C ASP A 170 -7.54 -22.27 -6.28
N ALA A 171 -6.80 -21.17 -6.30
CA ALA A 171 -6.00 -20.73 -7.45
C ALA A 171 -4.65 -20.16 -7.03
N ASP A 172 -3.64 -20.38 -7.86
CA ASP A 172 -2.27 -19.86 -7.64
C ASP A 172 -2.04 -18.48 -8.26
N GLN A 173 -2.80 -18.10 -9.29
CA GLN A 173 -2.66 -16.85 -10.02
C GLN A 173 -4.01 -16.35 -10.57
N ALA A 174 -4.33 -15.09 -10.29
CA ALA A 174 -5.49 -14.41 -10.90
C ALA A 174 -5.10 -13.60 -12.15
N ARG A 175 -3.82 -13.23 -12.32
CA ARG A 175 -3.31 -12.43 -13.44
C ARG A 175 -2.05 -13.04 -14.03
N ASN A 176 -1.94 -13.02 -15.35
CA ASN A 176 -0.70 -13.40 -16.04
C ASN A 176 0.40 -12.37 -15.77
N ALA A 177 1.63 -12.85 -15.49
CA ALA A 177 2.80 -12.06 -15.12
C ALA A 177 3.30 -11.07 -16.20
N GLY A 178 2.70 -11.04 -17.38
CA GLY A 178 3.08 -10.16 -18.49
C GLY A 178 2.64 -8.69 -18.38
N ARG A 179 1.80 -8.34 -17.42
CA ARG A 179 1.47 -6.95 -17.13
C ARG A 179 2.18 -6.54 -15.85
N ARG A 180 2.99 -5.50 -15.90
CA ARG A 180 3.66 -4.91 -14.73
C ARG A 180 2.58 -4.42 -13.75
N HIS A 181 2.20 -5.25 -12.81
CA HIS A 181 1.24 -4.94 -11.77
C HIS A 181 1.94 -4.95 -10.41
N LEU A 182 1.50 -4.06 -9.57
CA LEU A 182 1.91 -3.95 -8.17
C LEU A 182 1.87 -5.30 -7.45
N ARG A 183 2.96 -5.63 -6.76
CA ARG A 183 3.02 -6.81 -5.89
C ARG A 183 2.40 -6.45 -4.54
N ALA A 184 1.20 -6.93 -4.28
CA ALA A 184 0.70 -7.03 -2.91
C ALA A 184 1.10 -8.41 -2.35
N ARG A 185 1.67 -8.46 -1.15
CA ARG A 185 1.81 -9.71 -0.41
C ARG A 185 0.68 -9.78 0.60
N LEU A 186 -0.10 -10.85 0.58
CA LEU A 186 -0.92 -11.22 1.71
C LEU A 186 0.03 -11.58 2.85
N SER A 187 0.06 -10.78 3.89
CA SER A 187 0.86 -11.03 5.08
C SER A 187 -0.09 -11.23 6.25
N ALA A 188 -0.20 -12.46 6.71
CA ALA A 188 -0.76 -12.75 8.02
C ALA A 188 0.31 -12.42 9.07
N ALA A 189 0.23 -11.24 9.66
CA ALA A 189 1.09 -10.71 10.72
C ALA A 189 2.24 -9.82 10.23
N SER A 190 1.97 -8.52 10.20
CA SER A 190 2.97 -7.57 10.68
C SER A 190 3.16 -7.82 12.19
N PRO A 191 4.39 -7.83 12.73
CA PRO A 191 4.60 -7.92 14.18
C PRO A 191 3.97 -6.73 14.94
N TYR A 192 3.45 -5.75 14.23
CA TYR A 192 2.78 -4.56 14.75
C TYR A 192 1.26 -4.60 14.60
N LEU A 193 0.70 -5.47 13.77
CA LEU A 193 -0.74 -5.68 13.72
C LEU A 193 -1.08 -6.89 14.61
N ARG A 194 -1.44 -6.65 15.87
CA ARG A 194 -2.03 -7.66 16.75
C ARG A 194 -3.47 -7.92 16.30
N ILE A 195 -3.64 -8.61 15.19
CA ILE A 195 -4.92 -9.25 14.91
C ILE A 195 -5.04 -10.39 15.93
N LYS A 196 -5.85 -10.19 16.96
CA LYS A 196 -6.25 -11.27 17.85
C LYS A 196 -6.92 -12.33 16.98
N GLY A 197 -6.28 -13.52 16.91
CA GLY A 197 -6.89 -14.73 16.37
C GLY A 197 -7.98 -15.23 17.28
#